data_ff401f44117e5d00c832bf28fc8500c5
#
_entry.id   ff401f44117e5d00c832bf28fc8500c5
#
_cell.length_a   1.000
_cell.length_b   1.000
_cell.length_c   1.000
_cell.angle_alpha   90.00
_cell.angle_beta   90.00
_cell.angle_gamma   90.00
#
_symmetry.space_group_name_H-M   'P 1'
#
loop_
_entity.id
_entity.type
_entity.pdbx_description
1 polymer ?
#
loop_
_entity_poly.entity_id
_entity_poly.type
_entity_poly.pdbx_seq_one_letter_code
_entity_poly.pdbx_strand_id
1 'polypeptide(L)'
;MNNDEKWMQIAINESIASKSNDEVPVGAVIVRNGELIAQAHNQPISTNDPTAHAEILAIRKAGKKVKNYRLVGATLYVTLEPCLMCLGALMHARIERIVFGAKNTKNGFCGSLVDMTNDSQFNHRPIVTGGILEKQCQEILRSFFRLRR
;
A
#
# COMPACT_ATOMS: atom_id res chain seq x y z
N MET A 1 -15.86 13.67 4.70
CA MET A 1 -14.86 12.65 4.36
C MET A 1 -14.58 11.81 5.61
N ASN A 2 -14.72 10.47 5.52
CA ASN A 2 -14.45 9.61 6.67
C ASN A 2 -12.93 9.41 6.86
N ASN A 3 -12.54 8.73 7.93
CA ASN A 3 -11.12 8.55 8.24
C ASN A 3 -10.37 7.77 7.16
N ASP A 4 -10.97 6.74 6.59
CA ASP A 4 -10.33 5.95 5.54
C ASP A 4 -10.06 6.80 4.29
N GLU A 5 -11.02 7.64 3.90
CA GLU A 5 -10.84 8.54 2.78
C GLU A 5 -9.76 9.59 3.03
N LYS A 6 -9.72 10.12 4.26
CA LYS A 6 -8.70 11.09 4.66
C LYS A 6 -7.28 10.52 4.52
N TRP A 7 -7.07 9.33 5.05
CA TRP A 7 -5.75 8.68 4.97
C TRP A 7 -5.42 8.22 3.56
N MET A 8 -6.43 7.75 2.81
CA MET A 8 -6.24 7.38 1.41
C MET A 8 -5.85 8.61 0.58
N GLN A 9 -6.41 9.78 0.87
CA GLN A 9 -6.04 11.00 0.15
C GLN A 9 -4.55 11.34 0.36
N ILE A 10 -4.02 11.09 1.55
CA ILE A 10 -2.57 11.28 1.81
C ILE A 10 -1.76 10.29 0.98
N ALA A 11 -2.20 9.03 0.89
CA ALA A 11 -1.55 8.03 0.05
C ALA A 11 -1.59 8.43 -1.44
N ILE A 12 -2.71 8.97 -1.89
CA ILE A 12 -2.84 9.49 -3.27
C ILE A 12 -1.84 10.61 -3.53
N ASN A 13 -1.73 11.56 -2.60
CA ASN A 13 -0.78 12.66 -2.73
C ASN A 13 0.66 12.13 -2.80
N GLU A 14 0.96 11.11 -2.02
CA GLU A 14 2.28 10.46 -2.05
C GLU A 14 2.53 9.77 -3.39
N SER A 15 1.51 9.16 -4.00
CA SER A 15 1.63 8.50 -5.31
C SER A 15 2.03 9.47 -6.41
N ILE A 16 1.61 10.71 -6.32
CA ILE A 16 1.91 11.74 -7.32
C ILE A 16 3.43 12.01 -7.35
N ALA A 17 4.11 11.89 -6.24
CA ALA A 17 5.57 12.04 -6.17
C ALA A 17 6.31 10.98 -7.00
N SER A 18 5.75 9.76 -7.12
CA SER A 18 6.33 8.70 -7.97
C SER A 18 6.36 9.09 -9.44
N LYS A 19 5.33 9.78 -9.91
CA LYS A 19 5.18 10.12 -11.34
C LYS A 19 6.35 10.96 -11.86
N SER A 20 6.89 11.85 -11.04
CA SER A 20 7.99 12.74 -11.45
C SER A 20 9.29 11.99 -11.72
N ASN A 21 9.41 10.74 -11.25
CA ASN A 21 10.60 9.90 -11.41
C ASN A 21 10.36 8.70 -12.35
N ASP A 22 9.33 8.76 -13.18
CA ASP A 22 8.90 7.66 -14.07
C ASP A 22 8.57 6.35 -13.36
N GLU A 23 8.26 6.43 -12.08
CA GLU A 23 7.80 5.28 -11.30
C GLU A 23 6.31 5.09 -11.46
N VAL A 24 5.84 3.84 -11.39
CA VAL A 24 4.41 3.56 -11.33
C VAL A 24 3.85 4.26 -10.08
N PRO A 25 2.81 5.11 -10.23
CA PRO A 25 2.35 5.96 -9.13
C PRO A 25 1.51 5.20 -8.10
N VAL A 26 2.19 4.66 -7.10
CA VAL A 26 1.58 4.01 -5.95
C VAL A 26 2.08 4.71 -4.69
N GLY A 27 1.15 5.04 -3.81
CA GLY A 27 1.47 5.66 -2.52
C GLY A 27 0.92 4.82 -1.38
N ALA A 28 1.61 4.85 -0.26
CA ALA A 28 1.21 4.12 0.94
C ALA A 28 1.46 4.95 2.19
N VAL A 29 0.55 4.84 3.16
CA VAL A 29 0.73 5.43 4.48
C VAL A 29 0.42 4.40 5.54
N ILE A 30 1.12 4.45 6.66
CA ILE A 30 0.87 3.61 7.82
C ILE A 30 0.43 4.50 8.96
N VAL A 31 -0.69 4.13 9.58
CA VAL A 31 -1.35 4.89 10.65
C VAL A 31 -1.53 3.97 11.85
N ARG A 32 -1.28 4.49 13.05
CA ARG A 32 -1.53 3.78 14.29
C ARG A 32 -2.03 4.77 15.34
N ASN A 33 -3.13 4.40 16.02
CA ASN A 33 -3.76 5.26 17.05
C ASN A 33 -4.07 6.67 16.54
N GLY A 34 -4.57 6.77 15.29
CA GLY A 34 -4.92 8.05 14.68
C GLY A 34 -3.73 8.92 14.29
N GLU A 35 -2.52 8.38 14.32
CA GLU A 35 -1.29 9.12 14.02
C GLU A 35 -0.59 8.55 12.79
N LEU A 36 -0.15 9.43 11.89
CA LEU A 36 0.64 9.06 10.71
C LEU A 36 2.04 8.63 11.16
N ILE A 37 2.38 7.35 10.92
CA ILE A 37 3.67 6.78 11.31
C ILE A 37 4.67 6.87 10.16
N ALA A 38 4.23 6.59 8.93
CA ALA A 38 5.11 6.57 7.76
C ALA A 38 4.32 6.81 6.49
N GLN A 39 5.00 7.38 5.48
CA GLN A 39 4.46 7.51 4.14
C GLN A 39 5.57 7.25 3.13
N ALA A 40 5.22 6.65 2.00
CA ALA A 40 6.18 6.29 0.97
C ALA A 40 5.49 6.15 -0.38
N HIS A 41 6.28 6.19 -1.43
CA HIS A 41 5.82 5.95 -2.78
C HIS A 41 6.76 4.97 -3.49
N ASN A 42 6.28 4.41 -4.58
CA ASN A 42 6.95 3.38 -5.36
C ASN A 42 8.26 3.91 -5.95
N GLN A 43 9.39 3.22 -5.73
CA GLN A 43 10.72 3.67 -6.16
C GLN A 43 11.65 2.56 -6.68
N PRO A 44 11.16 1.50 -7.35
CA PRO A 44 12.06 0.43 -7.79
C PRO A 44 13.10 0.90 -8.82
N ILE A 45 12.73 1.80 -9.72
CA ILE A 45 13.66 2.29 -10.75
C ILE A 45 14.73 3.20 -10.14
N SER A 46 14.30 4.22 -9.41
CA SER A 46 15.22 5.23 -8.85
C SER A 46 16.18 4.66 -7.83
N THR A 47 15.82 3.58 -7.14
CA THR A 47 16.66 2.96 -6.12
C THR A 47 17.35 1.68 -6.61
N ASN A 48 17.09 1.25 -7.85
CA ASN A 48 17.59 -0.01 -8.40
C ASN A 48 17.26 -1.20 -7.49
N ASP A 49 16.03 -1.23 -6.99
CA ASP A 49 15.57 -2.22 -6.03
C ASP A 49 14.19 -2.73 -6.43
N PRO A 50 14.07 -3.99 -6.91
CA PRO A 50 12.77 -4.53 -7.33
C PRO A 50 11.78 -4.69 -6.18
N THR A 51 12.24 -4.63 -4.93
CA THR A 51 11.36 -4.72 -3.77
C THR A 51 10.86 -3.37 -3.27
N ALA A 52 11.31 -2.26 -3.86
CA ALA A 52 11.00 -0.91 -3.38
C ALA A 52 9.59 -0.45 -3.77
N HIS A 53 8.59 -1.27 -3.49
CA HIS A 53 7.19 -0.90 -3.57
C HIS A 53 6.83 0.05 -2.42
N ALA A 54 5.81 0.87 -2.62
CA ALA A 54 5.38 1.85 -1.61
C ALA A 54 5.16 1.19 -0.24
N GLU A 55 4.54 0.02 -0.22
CA GLU A 55 4.23 -0.71 1.02
C GLU A 55 5.51 -1.12 1.76
N ILE A 56 6.48 -1.66 1.03
CA ILE A 56 7.77 -2.10 1.61
C ILE A 56 8.50 -0.89 2.22
N LEU A 57 8.55 0.21 1.49
CA LEU A 57 9.23 1.42 1.96
C LEU A 57 8.52 2.01 3.19
N ALA A 58 7.19 1.99 3.20
CA ALA A 58 6.41 2.45 4.34
C ALA A 58 6.68 1.59 5.58
N ILE A 59 6.71 0.26 5.42
CA ILE A 59 7.03 -0.67 6.52
C ILE A 59 8.40 -0.37 7.11
N ARG A 60 9.40 -0.17 6.25
CA ARG A 60 10.77 0.13 6.70
C ARG A 60 10.83 1.43 7.49
N LYS A 61 10.18 2.48 7.00
CA LYS A 61 10.14 3.77 7.69
C LYS A 61 9.41 3.65 9.03
N ALA A 62 8.27 2.97 9.05
CA ALA A 62 7.47 2.78 10.27
C ALA A 62 8.25 2.00 11.33
N GLY A 63 8.90 0.91 10.94
CA GLY A 63 9.71 0.09 11.83
C GLY A 63 10.83 0.88 12.48
N LYS A 64 11.51 1.72 11.71
CA LYS A 64 12.58 2.59 12.24
C LYS A 64 12.02 3.61 13.23
N LYS A 65 10.86 4.20 12.92
CA LYS A 65 10.24 5.21 13.77
C LYS A 65 9.80 4.64 15.10
N VAL A 66 9.13 3.48 15.11
CA VAL A 66 8.63 2.86 16.35
C VAL A 66 9.67 1.94 17.01
N LYS A 67 10.80 1.71 16.36
CA LYS A 67 11.89 0.86 16.83
C LYS A 67 11.44 -0.57 17.11
N ASN A 68 10.64 -1.10 16.20
CA ASN A 68 10.09 -2.46 16.29
C ASN A 68 9.79 -2.97 14.89
N TYR A 69 10.12 -4.23 14.60
CA TYR A 69 9.78 -4.84 13.30
C TYR A 69 8.31 -5.23 13.22
N ARG A 70 7.61 -5.33 14.34
CA ARG A 70 6.18 -5.59 14.39
C ARG A 70 5.42 -4.27 14.57
N LEU A 71 4.44 -4.07 13.70
CA LEU A 71 3.63 -2.85 13.69
C LEU A 71 2.21 -3.17 14.17
N VAL A 72 2.13 -3.79 15.35
CA VAL A 72 0.86 -4.22 15.94
C VAL A 72 -0.08 -3.02 16.12
N GLY A 73 -1.34 -3.21 15.71
CA GLY A 73 -2.36 -2.17 15.78
C GLY A 73 -2.32 -1.14 14.65
N ALA A 74 -1.39 -1.30 13.69
CA ALA A 74 -1.26 -0.35 12.59
C ALA A 74 -2.17 -0.72 11.41
N THR A 75 -2.58 0.31 10.66
CA THR A 75 -3.34 0.19 9.41
C THR A 75 -2.50 0.71 8.26
N LEU A 76 -2.44 -0.04 7.17
CA LEU A 76 -1.85 0.42 5.92
C LEU A 76 -2.94 0.94 4.99
N TYR A 77 -2.73 2.13 4.44
CA TYR A 77 -3.53 2.68 3.34
C TYR A 77 -2.65 2.72 2.10
N VAL A 78 -3.08 2.11 1.02
CA VAL A 78 -2.31 2.03 -0.23
C VAL A 78 -3.22 2.24 -1.43
N THR A 79 -2.74 2.98 -2.43
CA THR A 79 -3.58 3.35 -3.58
C THR A 79 -3.88 2.19 -4.52
N LEU A 80 -3.05 1.14 -4.50
CA LEU A 80 -3.23 -0.07 -5.32
C LEU A 80 -3.19 -1.29 -4.42
N GLU A 81 -4.07 -2.25 -4.68
CA GLU A 81 -4.12 -3.52 -3.96
C GLU A 81 -2.73 -4.20 -3.91
N PRO A 82 -2.26 -4.63 -2.73
CA PRO A 82 -0.94 -5.23 -2.60
C PRO A 82 -0.72 -6.50 -3.41
N CYS A 83 0.49 -6.64 -3.96
CA CYS A 83 0.95 -7.86 -4.59
C CYS A 83 1.35 -8.90 -3.54
N LEU A 84 1.73 -10.10 -3.99
CA LEU A 84 2.12 -11.19 -3.08
C LEU A 84 3.29 -10.82 -2.18
N MET A 85 4.32 -10.20 -2.75
CA MET A 85 5.51 -9.77 -1.98
C MET A 85 5.13 -8.82 -0.84
N CYS A 86 4.34 -7.80 -1.17
CA CYS A 86 3.93 -6.80 -0.19
C CYS A 86 2.99 -7.37 0.86
N LEU A 87 2.05 -8.23 0.45
CA LEU A 87 1.16 -8.88 1.42
C LEU A 87 1.97 -9.73 2.40
N GLY A 88 2.96 -10.49 1.92
CA GLY A 88 3.84 -11.25 2.78
C GLY A 88 4.55 -10.36 3.81
N ALA A 89 5.09 -9.23 3.35
CA ALA A 89 5.76 -8.27 4.23
C ALA A 89 4.80 -7.68 5.26
N LEU A 90 3.57 -7.36 4.86
CA LEU A 90 2.55 -6.82 5.76
C LEU A 90 2.15 -7.82 6.83
N MET A 91 2.08 -9.11 6.47
CA MET A 91 1.81 -10.18 7.44
C MET A 91 2.97 -10.34 8.43
N HIS A 92 4.22 -10.30 7.94
CA HIS A 92 5.39 -10.36 8.81
C HIS A 92 5.43 -9.18 9.77
N ALA A 93 5.02 -8.00 9.32
CA ALA A 93 4.96 -6.79 10.14
C ALA A 93 3.76 -6.78 11.11
N ARG A 94 2.84 -7.74 11.00
CA ARG A 94 1.64 -7.81 11.84
C ARG A 94 0.70 -6.61 11.66
N ILE A 95 0.62 -6.10 10.44
CA ILE A 95 -0.35 -5.05 10.09
C ILE A 95 -1.76 -5.58 10.38
N GLU A 96 -2.53 -4.82 11.15
CA GLU A 96 -3.86 -5.22 11.57
C GLU A 96 -4.88 -5.10 10.43
N ARG A 97 -4.79 -4.02 9.65
CA ARG A 97 -5.76 -3.71 8.61
C ARG A 97 -5.07 -3.19 7.36
N ILE A 98 -5.52 -3.67 6.19
CA ILE A 98 -5.09 -3.19 4.88
C ILE A 98 -6.28 -2.52 4.21
N VAL A 99 -6.11 -1.26 3.84
CA VAL A 99 -7.11 -0.48 3.10
C VAL A 99 -6.51 -0.09 1.76
N PHE A 100 -7.12 -0.51 0.66
CA PHE A 100 -6.62 -0.17 -0.66
C PHE A 100 -7.64 0.58 -1.50
N GLY A 101 -7.15 1.34 -2.49
CA GLY A 101 -8.00 2.08 -3.41
C GLY A 101 -8.40 1.24 -4.61
N ALA A 102 -7.51 1.14 -5.60
CA ALA A 102 -7.77 0.41 -6.83
C ALA A 102 -7.45 -1.08 -6.69
N LYS A 103 -8.27 -1.92 -7.34
CA LYS A 103 -7.99 -3.35 -7.47
C LYS A 103 -6.83 -3.57 -8.43
N ASN A 104 -6.00 -4.56 -8.13
CA ASN A 104 -4.91 -4.98 -9.00
C ASN A 104 -5.27 -6.34 -9.59
N THR A 105 -5.91 -6.33 -10.75
CA THR A 105 -6.44 -7.55 -11.36
C THR A 105 -5.37 -8.51 -11.85
N LYS A 106 -4.15 -8.03 -12.06
CA LYS A 106 -3.03 -8.84 -12.56
C LYS A 106 -2.19 -9.45 -11.45
N ASN A 107 -1.99 -8.72 -10.34
CA ASN A 107 -1.06 -9.12 -9.29
C ASN A 107 -1.60 -8.92 -7.87
N GLY A 108 -2.89 -8.64 -7.71
CA GLY A 108 -3.48 -8.37 -6.40
C GLY A 108 -3.76 -9.66 -5.62
N PHE A 109 -3.27 -9.74 -4.38
CA PHE A 109 -3.40 -10.90 -3.53
C PHE A 109 -4.30 -10.66 -2.31
N CYS A 110 -5.08 -9.58 -2.33
CA CYS A 110 -6.06 -9.26 -1.30
C CYS A 110 -7.51 -9.42 -1.80
N GLY A 111 -7.70 -10.27 -2.81
CA GLY A 111 -9.03 -10.61 -3.32
C GLY A 111 -9.20 -10.55 -4.82
N SER A 112 -8.35 -9.85 -5.58
CA SER A 112 -8.55 -9.69 -7.02
C SER A 112 -8.05 -10.89 -7.82
N LEU A 113 -6.75 -11.16 -7.84
CA LEU A 113 -6.22 -12.35 -8.49
C LEU A 113 -6.38 -13.56 -7.60
N VAL A 114 -5.95 -13.44 -6.36
CA VAL A 114 -6.03 -14.46 -5.31
C VAL A 114 -6.34 -13.75 -4.00
N ASP A 115 -7.08 -14.40 -3.11
CA ASP A 115 -7.28 -13.89 -1.75
C ASP A 115 -6.50 -14.73 -0.76
N MET A 116 -5.31 -14.28 -0.41
CA MET A 116 -4.46 -14.94 0.57
C MET A 116 -4.74 -14.46 2.01
N THR A 117 -5.54 -13.40 2.17
CA THR A 117 -5.81 -12.82 3.49
C THR A 117 -6.79 -13.66 4.30
N ASN A 118 -7.55 -14.53 3.63
CA ASN A 118 -8.53 -15.41 4.27
C ASN A 118 -8.05 -16.85 4.43
N ASP A 119 -6.79 -17.13 4.13
CA ASP A 119 -6.25 -18.49 4.25
C ASP A 119 -5.99 -18.81 5.72
N SER A 120 -6.67 -19.84 6.23
CA SER A 120 -6.57 -20.25 7.64
C SER A 120 -5.21 -20.81 8.03
N GLN A 121 -4.34 -21.11 7.05
CA GLN A 121 -2.98 -21.59 7.31
C GLN A 121 -2.06 -20.49 7.82
N PHE A 122 -2.41 -19.21 7.60
CA PHE A 122 -1.60 -18.10 8.09
C PHE A 122 -1.96 -17.77 9.55
N ASN A 123 -0.91 -17.60 10.37
CA ASN A 123 -1.07 -17.24 11.78
C ASN A 123 -1.67 -15.85 11.95
N HIS A 124 -1.29 -14.92 11.09
CA HIS A 124 -1.79 -13.54 11.12
C HIS A 124 -2.52 -13.25 9.82
N ARG A 125 -3.75 -12.77 9.94
CA ARG A 125 -4.59 -12.43 8.79
C ARG A 125 -5.12 -11.01 8.97
N PRO A 126 -4.63 -10.04 8.15
CA PRO A 126 -5.12 -8.68 8.26
C PRO A 126 -6.58 -8.57 7.80
N ILE A 127 -7.28 -7.59 8.36
CA ILE A 127 -8.62 -7.21 7.90
C ILE A 127 -8.44 -6.36 6.64
N VAL A 128 -9.19 -6.65 5.58
CA VAL A 128 -9.03 -5.97 4.29
C VAL A 128 -10.28 -5.17 3.94
N THR A 129 -10.08 -3.93 3.56
CA THR A 129 -11.12 -3.06 3.00
C THR A 129 -10.62 -2.52 1.66
N GLY A 130 -11.33 -2.78 0.57
CA GLY A 130 -10.96 -2.29 -0.76
C GLY A 130 -11.93 -1.25 -1.27
N GLY A 131 -11.50 -0.51 -2.30
CA GLY A 131 -12.36 0.42 -3.03
C GLY A 131 -12.47 1.82 -2.44
N ILE A 132 -11.60 2.19 -1.52
CA ILE A 132 -11.63 3.52 -0.91
C ILE A 132 -11.00 4.53 -1.88
N LEU A 133 -11.79 5.50 -2.34
CA LEU A 133 -11.42 6.46 -3.39
C LEU A 133 -10.92 5.73 -4.66
N GLU A 134 -11.58 4.65 -4.99
CA GLU A 134 -11.17 3.73 -6.07
C GLU A 134 -11.00 4.44 -7.41
N LYS A 135 -11.95 5.32 -7.78
CA LYS A 135 -11.91 6.02 -9.06
C LYS A 135 -10.69 6.93 -9.18
N GLN A 136 -10.36 7.67 -8.14
CA GLN A 136 -9.18 8.54 -8.13
C GLN A 136 -7.91 7.71 -8.28
N CYS A 137 -7.81 6.60 -7.55
CA CYS A 137 -6.65 5.71 -7.61
C CYS A 137 -6.50 5.08 -9.00
N GLN A 138 -7.59 4.62 -9.59
CA GLN A 138 -7.60 4.06 -10.94
C GLN A 138 -7.15 5.08 -11.98
N GLU A 139 -7.66 6.31 -11.89
CA GLU A 139 -7.35 7.34 -12.87
C GLU A 139 -5.86 7.73 -12.87
N ILE A 140 -5.26 7.79 -11.71
CA ILE A 140 -3.82 8.06 -11.59
C ILE A 140 -3.00 7.00 -12.34
N LEU A 141 -3.34 5.72 -12.15
CA LEU A 141 -2.67 4.62 -12.83
C LEU A 141 -2.93 4.63 -14.33
N ARG A 142 -4.17 4.83 -14.74
CA ARG A 142 -4.54 4.91 -16.16
C ARG A 142 -3.81 6.04 -16.88
N SER A 143 -3.75 7.22 -16.27
CA SER A 143 -3.04 8.37 -16.79
C SER A 143 -1.57 8.06 -17.02
N PHE A 144 -0.93 7.43 -16.04
CA PHE A 144 0.48 7.05 -16.12
C PHE A 144 0.73 6.10 -17.30
N PHE A 145 -0.03 5.02 -17.39
CA PHE A 145 0.17 4.02 -18.45
C PHE A 145 -0.20 4.54 -19.84
N ARG A 146 -1.19 5.42 -19.93
CA ARG A 146 -1.61 6.05 -21.18
C ARG A 146 -0.48 6.86 -21.82
N LEU A 147 0.28 7.58 -21.00
CA LEU A 147 1.39 8.42 -21.44
C LEU A 147 2.61 7.61 -21.90
N ARG A 148 2.62 6.29 -21.67
CA ARG A 148 3.77 5.43 -21.99
C ARG A 148 3.52 4.44 -23.11
N ARG A 149 2.38 4.55 -23.76
CA ARG A 149 2.03 3.75 -24.95
C ARG A 149 2.54 4.38 -26.23
#